data_aeb82107992cca52a91e8ffc734788ab
#
_entry.id   aeb82107992cca52a91e8ffc734788ab
#
_cell.length_a   1.000
_cell.length_b   1.000
_cell.length_c   1.000
_cell.angle_alpha   90.00
_cell.angle_beta   90.00
_cell.angle_gamma   90.00
#
_symmetry.space_group_name_H-M   'P 1'
#
loop_
_entity.id
_entity.type
_entity.pdbx_description
1 polymer ?
#
loop_
_entity_poly.entity_id
_entity_poly.type
_entity_poly.pdbx_seq_one_letter_code
_entity_poly.pdbx_strand_id
1 'polypeptide(L)'
;KMESYEDVQKYRAINCPKGQIEPREQQAILPNLISPNTPYKGVILMHGVGSGKTMSAIRIAEQFKDQVKKYNTKIYVLVPGPNTRENFKKELLTSTGETYLKNKEGLNMMSKQEVEREKKSAIYGALQYYKILSYKTFYKKVLGEKIVEKKLVGDTKIKSSYRKTAEGDFEREIVVDRIINMNNSILIVDEAHNISGNEYGEALKKIIKSSENLRVILLTATPMINLADEIVDLLN
;
A
#
# COMPACT_ATOMS: atom_id res chain seq x y z
N LYS A 1 -34.02 -7.47 -14.89
CA LYS A 1 -33.62 -6.12 -15.39
C LYS A 1 -34.16 -5.11 -14.40
N MET A 2 -33.29 -4.24 -13.88
CA MET A 2 -33.72 -3.11 -13.04
C MET A 2 -34.24 -2.04 -14.01
N GLU A 3 -35.50 -1.70 -13.90
CA GLU A 3 -36.15 -0.82 -14.85
C GLU A 3 -36.34 0.63 -14.35
N SER A 4 -36.10 0.85 -13.03
CA SER A 4 -36.20 2.19 -12.46
C SER A 4 -35.07 2.50 -11.47
N TYR A 5 -34.84 3.79 -11.20
CA TYR A 5 -33.89 4.26 -10.17
C TYR A 5 -34.30 3.79 -8.76
N GLU A 6 -35.61 3.64 -8.52
CA GLU A 6 -36.15 3.14 -7.26
C GLU A 6 -35.79 1.67 -7.03
N ASP A 7 -35.79 0.84 -8.09
CA ASP A 7 -35.39 -0.56 -8.00
C ASP A 7 -33.90 -0.69 -7.66
N VAL A 8 -33.06 0.18 -8.24
CA VAL A 8 -31.64 0.26 -7.93
C VAL A 8 -31.42 0.68 -6.47
N GLN A 9 -32.20 1.63 -5.96
CA GLN A 9 -32.11 2.03 -4.55
C GLN A 9 -32.58 0.95 -3.60
N LYS A 10 -33.68 0.27 -3.89
CA LYS A 10 -34.16 -0.88 -3.10
C LYS A 10 -33.15 -2.01 -3.09
N TYR A 11 -32.60 -2.36 -4.26
CA TYR A 11 -31.56 -3.38 -4.37
C TYR A 11 -30.32 -3.02 -3.53
N ARG A 12 -29.86 -1.75 -3.59
CA ARG A 12 -28.75 -1.25 -2.77
C ARG A 12 -29.07 -1.28 -1.29
N ALA A 13 -30.26 -0.92 -0.88
CA ALA A 13 -30.68 -0.94 0.53
C ALA A 13 -30.67 -2.35 1.12
N ILE A 14 -31.02 -3.36 0.33
CA ILE A 14 -31.05 -4.77 0.74
C ILE A 14 -29.66 -5.40 0.68
N ASN A 15 -28.89 -5.14 -0.39
CA ASN A 15 -27.63 -5.83 -0.66
C ASN A 15 -26.37 -5.06 -0.20
N CYS A 16 -26.54 -3.79 0.20
CA CYS A 16 -25.46 -2.94 0.70
C CYS A 16 -25.90 -2.27 2.01
N PRO A 17 -26.03 -3.01 3.11
CA PRO A 17 -26.43 -2.43 4.39
C PRO A 17 -25.45 -1.34 4.80
N LYS A 18 -25.98 -0.18 5.21
CA LYS A 18 -25.17 0.96 5.65
C LYS A 18 -24.36 0.56 6.88
N GLY A 19 -23.04 0.57 6.73
CA GLY A 19 -22.11 0.44 7.86
C GLY A 19 -21.21 -0.79 7.89
N GLN A 20 -21.47 -1.82 7.11
CA GLN A 20 -20.56 -2.96 6.99
C GLN A 20 -20.08 -3.09 5.54
N ILE A 21 -18.78 -2.96 5.33
CA ILE A 21 -18.15 -3.25 4.04
C ILE A 21 -17.90 -4.76 4.00
N GLU A 22 -18.90 -5.50 3.53
CA GLU A 22 -18.72 -6.92 3.26
C GLU A 22 -17.84 -7.12 2.03
N PRO A 23 -16.89 -8.05 2.08
CA PRO A 23 -16.07 -8.38 0.92
C PRO A 23 -16.95 -9.00 -0.17
N ARG A 24 -16.73 -8.60 -1.40
CA ARG A 24 -17.29 -9.34 -2.54
C ARG A 24 -16.69 -10.75 -2.56
N GLU A 25 -17.39 -11.71 -3.13
CA GLU A 25 -16.94 -13.11 -3.24
C GLU A 25 -15.50 -13.23 -3.76
N GLN A 26 -15.16 -12.46 -4.79
CA GLN A 26 -13.81 -12.40 -5.35
C GLN A 26 -12.76 -11.95 -4.31
N GLN A 27 -13.10 -11.00 -3.44
CA GLN A 27 -12.21 -10.50 -2.39
C GLN A 27 -12.06 -11.48 -1.22
N ALA A 28 -13.01 -12.39 -1.05
CA ALA A 28 -12.95 -13.44 -0.03
C ALA A 28 -12.08 -14.64 -0.47
N ILE A 29 -12.02 -14.92 -1.78
CA ILE A 29 -11.25 -16.05 -2.33
C ILE A 29 -9.75 -15.74 -2.41
N LEU A 30 -9.38 -14.52 -2.76
CA LEU A 30 -7.99 -14.11 -3.00
C LEU A 30 -7.03 -14.37 -1.82
N PRO A 31 -7.39 -14.12 -0.54
CA PRO A 31 -6.53 -14.46 0.59
C PRO A 31 -6.26 -15.96 0.74
N ASN A 32 -7.19 -16.81 0.29
CA ASN A 32 -7.00 -18.26 0.30
C ASN A 32 -6.06 -18.72 -0.83
N LEU A 33 -6.08 -18.02 -1.96
CA LEU A 33 -5.20 -18.30 -3.09
C LEU A 33 -3.76 -17.88 -2.80
N ILE A 34 -3.57 -16.69 -2.25
CA ILE A 34 -2.25 -16.14 -1.90
C ILE A 34 -2.12 -16.06 -0.39
N SER A 35 -1.49 -17.04 0.19
CA SER A 35 -1.26 -17.13 1.65
C SER A 35 0.14 -17.68 1.93
N PRO A 36 0.63 -17.63 3.17
CA PRO A 36 1.92 -18.24 3.54
C PRO A 36 2.02 -19.73 3.21
N ASN A 37 0.88 -20.42 3.17
CA ASN A 37 0.79 -21.88 2.97
C ASN A 37 0.63 -22.30 1.50
N THR A 38 0.51 -21.33 0.58
CA THR A 38 0.36 -21.63 -0.86
C THR A 38 1.68 -21.42 -1.61
N PRO A 39 1.94 -22.15 -2.71
CA PRO A 39 3.18 -22.06 -3.45
C PRO A 39 3.30 -20.81 -4.33
N TYR A 40 2.21 -20.07 -4.50
CA TYR A 40 2.18 -18.94 -5.41
C TYR A 40 3.04 -17.78 -4.93
N LYS A 41 3.94 -17.31 -5.76
CA LYS A 41 4.87 -16.22 -5.45
C LYS A 41 4.26 -14.83 -5.65
N GLY A 42 3.17 -14.72 -6.42
CA GLY A 42 2.53 -13.44 -6.64
C GLY A 42 1.21 -13.53 -7.37
N VAL A 43 0.56 -12.39 -7.50
CA VAL A 43 -0.73 -12.22 -8.19
C VAL A 43 -0.81 -10.84 -8.83
N ILE A 44 -1.47 -10.79 -9.99
CA ILE A 44 -1.87 -9.53 -10.65
C ILE A 44 -3.37 -9.36 -10.45
N LEU A 45 -3.75 -8.26 -9.82
CA LEU A 45 -5.15 -7.88 -9.65
C LEU A 45 -5.52 -6.83 -10.70
N MET A 46 -6.15 -7.29 -11.77
CA MET A 46 -6.61 -6.46 -12.88
C MET A 46 -8.12 -6.19 -12.71
N HIS A 47 -8.45 -5.11 -12.10
CA HIS A 47 -9.85 -4.71 -11.87
C HIS A 47 -10.05 -3.25 -12.26
N GLY A 48 -11.26 -2.89 -12.74
CA GLY A 48 -11.62 -1.50 -13.03
C GLY A 48 -11.45 -0.56 -11.84
N VAL A 49 -11.47 0.74 -12.09
CA VAL A 49 -11.42 1.76 -11.03
C VAL A 49 -12.60 1.60 -10.07
N GLY A 50 -12.37 1.75 -8.77
CA GLY A 50 -13.43 1.62 -7.75
C GLY A 50 -13.90 0.19 -7.44
N SER A 51 -13.25 -0.84 -7.97
CA SER A 51 -13.61 -2.24 -7.75
C SER A 51 -13.08 -2.85 -6.44
N GLY A 52 -12.34 -2.09 -5.64
CA GLY A 52 -11.79 -2.56 -4.37
C GLY A 52 -10.46 -3.33 -4.50
N LYS A 53 -9.64 -3.02 -5.52
CA LYS A 53 -8.30 -3.63 -5.69
C LYS A 53 -7.43 -3.53 -4.45
N THR A 54 -7.31 -2.32 -3.91
CA THR A 54 -6.51 -2.04 -2.71
C THR A 54 -7.00 -2.83 -1.51
N MET A 55 -8.33 -2.95 -1.34
CA MET A 55 -8.93 -3.78 -0.30
C MET A 55 -8.55 -5.25 -0.45
N SER A 56 -8.60 -5.79 -1.67
CA SER A 56 -8.18 -7.17 -1.96
C SER A 56 -6.71 -7.39 -1.60
N ALA A 57 -5.83 -6.48 -2.00
CA ALA A 57 -4.40 -6.56 -1.69
C ALA A 57 -4.13 -6.50 -0.18
N ILE A 58 -4.80 -5.61 0.54
CA ILE A 58 -4.68 -5.51 1.99
C ILE A 58 -5.14 -6.81 2.65
N ARG A 59 -6.25 -7.40 2.23
CA ARG A 59 -6.75 -8.67 2.78
C ARG A 59 -5.79 -9.84 2.55
N ILE A 60 -5.16 -9.91 1.38
CA ILE A 60 -4.09 -10.87 1.11
C ILE A 60 -2.92 -10.61 2.07
N ALA A 61 -2.46 -9.36 2.16
CA ALA A 61 -1.29 -9.00 2.97
C ALA A 61 -1.50 -9.26 4.47
N GLU A 62 -2.70 -9.09 4.99
CA GLU A 62 -3.05 -9.38 6.40
C GLU A 62 -2.82 -10.85 6.78
N GLN A 63 -2.91 -11.80 5.83
CA GLN A 63 -2.59 -13.21 6.06
C GLN A 63 -1.10 -13.44 6.40
N PHE A 64 -0.24 -12.50 6.03
CA PHE A 64 1.21 -12.62 6.22
C PHE A 64 1.72 -11.89 7.47
N LYS A 65 0.84 -11.35 8.31
CA LYS A 65 1.26 -10.58 9.51
C LYS A 65 2.13 -11.39 10.46
N ASP A 66 1.77 -12.63 10.70
CA ASP A 66 2.54 -13.51 11.59
C ASP A 66 3.91 -13.83 10.98
N GLN A 67 3.98 -14.02 9.66
CA GLN A 67 5.24 -14.22 8.95
C GLN A 67 6.15 -13.00 9.08
N VAL A 68 5.67 -11.80 8.75
CA VAL A 68 6.48 -10.58 8.83
C VAL A 68 6.89 -10.25 10.26
N LYS A 69 6.05 -10.57 11.24
CA LYS A 69 6.38 -10.46 12.67
C LYS A 69 7.49 -11.45 13.05
N LYS A 70 7.34 -12.72 12.65
CA LYS A 70 8.32 -13.79 12.94
C LYS A 70 9.71 -13.48 12.40
N TYR A 71 9.79 -12.95 11.18
CA TYR A 71 11.06 -12.64 10.52
C TYR A 71 11.51 -11.19 10.70
N ASN A 72 10.78 -10.38 11.48
CA ASN A 72 11.03 -8.94 11.69
C ASN A 72 11.15 -8.17 10.36
N THR A 73 10.29 -8.51 9.41
CA THR A 73 10.22 -7.88 8.08
C THR A 73 8.99 -6.97 7.98
N LYS A 74 8.63 -6.52 6.79
CA LYS A 74 7.50 -5.62 6.57
C LYS A 74 6.67 -6.03 5.35
N ILE A 75 5.43 -5.59 5.34
CA ILE A 75 4.60 -5.49 4.16
C ILE A 75 4.94 -4.16 3.49
N TYR A 76 5.61 -4.22 2.35
CA TYR A 76 5.98 -3.04 1.58
C TYR A 76 4.86 -2.68 0.61
N VAL A 77 4.59 -1.38 0.50
CA VAL A 77 3.60 -0.85 -0.43
C VAL A 77 4.25 0.24 -1.25
N LEU A 78 4.29 0.04 -2.56
CA LEU A 78 4.80 1.02 -3.51
C LEU A 78 3.63 1.75 -4.15
N VAL A 79 3.68 3.07 -4.09
CA VAL A 79 2.64 3.96 -4.62
C VAL A 79 3.25 5.05 -5.51
N PRO A 80 2.49 5.57 -6.50
CA PRO A 80 2.99 6.61 -7.40
C PRO A 80 3.38 7.90 -6.67
N GLY A 81 2.59 8.32 -5.68
CA GLY A 81 2.77 9.62 -5.05
C GLY A 81 2.14 9.78 -3.67
N PRO A 82 2.23 10.99 -3.10
CA PRO A 82 1.77 11.25 -1.73
C PRO A 82 0.25 11.10 -1.57
N ASN A 83 -0.55 11.50 -2.54
CA ASN A 83 -2.02 11.38 -2.48
C ASN A 83 -2.45 9.90 -2.44
N THR A 84 -1.87 9.06 -3.28
CA THR A 84 -2.12 7.61 -3.29
C THR A 84 -1.68 6.96 -1.97
N ARG A 85 -0.59 7.44 -1.37
CA ARG A 85 -0.13 7.00 -0.05
C ARG A 85 -1.17 7.28 1.05
N GLU A 86 -1.73 8.48 1.09
CA GLU A 86 -2.76 8.82 2.08
C GLU A 86 -4.07 8.07 1.84
N ASN A 87 -4.45 7.85 0.57
CA ASN A 87 -5.60 7.02 0.23
C ASN A 87 -5.39 5.57 0.68
N PHE A 88 -4.21 4.99 0.43
CA PHE A 88 -3.90 3.64 0.90
C PHE A 88 -4.02 3.51 2.43
N LYS A 89 -3.55 4.49 3.20
CA LYS A 89 -3.71 4.49 4.66
C LYS A 89 -5.16 4.49 5.10
N LYS A 90 -6.02 5.27 4.42
CA LYS A 90 -7.47 5.29 4.69
C LYS A 90 -8.10 3.94 4.38
N GLU A 91 -7.78 3.37 3.22
CA GLU A 91 -8.27 2.05 2.82
C GLU A 91 -7.76 0.94 3.73
N LEU A 92 -6.54 1.05 4.24
CA LEU A 92 -5.99 0.10 5.21
C LEU A 92 -6.86 0.01 6.47
N LEU A 93 -7.28 1.14 7.04
CA LEU A 93 -8.18 1.15 8.19
C LEU A 93 -9.55 0.56 7.84
N THR A 94 -10.11 0.96 6.69
CA THR A 94 -11.43 0.50 6.27
C THR A 94 -11.45 -1.00 5.96
N SER A 95 -10.39 -1.51 5.32
CA SER A 95 -10.30 -2.91 4.87
C SER A 95 -9.99 -3.90 5.98
N THR A 96 -9.24 -3.45 7.00
CA THR A 96 -8.91 -4.26 8.17
C THR A 96 -10.01 -4.20 9.23
N GLY A 97 -11.07 -3.45 8.94
CA GLY A 97 -12.12 -3.18 9.89
C GLY A 97 -11.54 -2.48 11.12
N GLU A 98 -12.03 -2.84 12.27
CA GLU A 98 -11.60 -2.23 13.53
C GLU A 98 -10.38 -2.91 14.17
N THR A 99 -9.65 -3.77 13.43
CA THR A 99 -8.56 -4.59 13.98
C THR A 99 -7.47 -3.76 14.68
N TYR A 100 -7.21 -2.55 14.16
CA TYR A 100 -6.20 -1.64 14.71
C TYR A 100 -6.76 -0.57 15.64
N LEU A 101 -8.08 -0.51 15.83
CA LEU A 101 -8.72 0.42 16.76
C LEU A 101 -8.68 -0.16 18.18
N LYS A 102 -8.30 0.64 19.16
CA LYS A 102 -8.22 0.23 20.55
C LYS A 102 -9.58 0.21 21.24
N ASN A 103 -10.45 1.18 20.90
CA ASN A 103 -11.78 1.37 21.51
C ASN A 103 -12.88 1.22 20.45
N LYS A 104 -13.30 -0.01 20.20
CA LYS A 104 -14.31 -0.31 19.19
C LYS A 104 -15.72 0.11 19.61
N GLU A 105 -16.08 -0.19 20.85
CA GLU A 105 -17.45 -0.02 21.36
C GLU A 105 -17.81 1.44 21.67
N GLY A 106 -16.84 2.31 21.84
CA GLY A 106 -17.03 3.72 22.22
C GLY A 106 -17.04 4.72 21.07
N LEU A 107 -16.78 4.33 19.83
CA LEU A 107 -16.64 5.26 18.70
C LEU A 107 -17.88 6.14 18.46
N ASN A 108 -19.06 5.59 18.67
CA ASN A 108 -20.33 6.31 18.50
C ASN A 108 -20.60 7.36 19.59
N MET A 109 -19.87 7.30 20.72
CA MET A 109 -20.00 8.23 21.85
C MET A 109 -18.87 9.27 21.88
N MET A 110 -17.87 9.13 20.99
CA MET A 110 -16.71 10.01 20.93
C MET A 110 -16.99 11.27 20.13
N SER A 111 -16.36 12.36 20.52
CA SER A 111 -16.33 13.58 19.74
C SER A 111 -15.56 13.38 18.42
N LYS A 112 -15.80 14.22 17.42
CA LYS A 112 -15.08 14.15 16.14
C LYS A 112 -13.56 14.19 16.29
N GLN A 113 -13.05 14.95 17.28
CA GLN A 113 -11.61 15.04 17.53
C GLN A 113 -11.04 13.76 18.15
N GLU A 114 -11.77 13.10 19.02
CA GLU A 114 -11.38 11.82 19.62
C GLU A 114 -11.37 10.72 18.58
N VAL A 115 -12.38 10.64 17.71
CA VAL A 115 -12.44 9.71 16.59
C VAL A 115 -11.23 9.90 15.65
N GLU A 116 -10.84 11.14 15.34
CA GLU A 116 -9.64 11.40 14.54
C GLU A 116 -8.34 10.97 15.22
N ARG A 117 -8.22 11.18 16.54
CA ARG A 117 -7.05 10.72 17.31
C ARG A 117 -6.97 9.19 17.30
N GLU A 118 -8.10 8.53 17.51
CA GLU A 118 -8.17 7.05 17.49
C GLU A 118 -7.81 6.50 16.12
N LYS A 119 -8.32 7.07 15.01
CA LYS A 119 -7.93 6.70 13.65
C LYS A 119 -6.43 6.91 13.39
N LYS A 120 -5.85 8.00 13.86
CA LYS A 120 -4.39 8.22 13.77
C LYS A 120 -3.62 7.16 14.55
N SER A 121 -4.05 6.84 15.76
CA SER A 121 -3.44 5.78 16.58
C SER A 121 -3.51 4.42 15.88
N ALA A 122 -4.65 4.08 15.29
CA ALA A 122 -4.84 2.86 14.53
C ALA A 122 -3.93 2.80 13.29
N ILE A 123 -3.77 3.90 12.55
CA ILE A 123 -2.80 3.98 11.44
C ILE A 123 -1.38 3.70 11.94
N TYR A 124 -0.95 4.29 13.06
CA TYR A 124 0.37 4.01 13.63
C TYR A 124 0.52 2.53 14.01
N GLY A 125 -0.52 1.91 14.58
CA GLY A 125 -0.54 0.48 14.86
C GLY A 125 -0.38 -0.38 13.60
N ALA A 126 -1.09 -0.05 12.52
CA ALA A 126 -0.96 -0.73 11.25
C ALA A 126 0.43 -0.53 10.61
N LEU A 127 1.00 0.67 10.69
CA LEU A 127 2.33 0.99 10.14
C LEU A 127 3.48 0.27 10.85
N GLN A 128 3.22 -0.41 11.97
CA GLN A 128 4.21 -1.34 12.52
C GLN A 128 4.45 -2.54 11.60
N TYR A 129 3.46 -2.93 10.81
CA TYR A 129 3.56 -4.02 9.83
C TYR A 129 3.81 -3.52 8.42
N TYR A 130 3.30 -2.33 8.07
CA TYR A 130 3.34 -1.77 6.72
C TYR A 130 4.41 -0.69 6.56
N LYS A 131 5.10 -0.70 5.42
CA LYS A 131 6.04 0.34 5.00
C LYS A 131 5.66 0.85 3.63
N ILE A 132 5.03 2.04 3.58
CA ILE A 132 4.53 2.65 2.35
C ILE A 132 5.59 3.58 1.78
N LEU A 133 6.03 3.31 0.56
CA LEU A 133 7.07 4.05 -0.15
C LEU A 133 6.53 4.58 -1.49
N SER A 134 6.95 5.77 -1.90
CA SER A 134 6.76 6.18 -3.28
C SER A 134 7.74 5.44 -4.21
N TYR A 135 7.40 5.29 -5.49
CA TYR A 135 8.30 4.68 -6.48
C TYR A 135 9.69 5.33 -6.47
N LYS A 136 9.73 6.67 -6.45
CA LYS A 136 10.99 7.43 -6.39
C LYS A 136 11.80 7.11 -5.13
N THR A 137 11.15 7.00 -3.97
CA THR A 137 11.84 6.67 -2.72
C THR A 137 12.35 5.23 -2.74
N PHE A 138 11.56 4.29 -3.26
CA PHE A 138 11.96 2.90 -3.41
C PHE A 138 13.17 2.77 -4.34
N TYR A 139 13.11 3.36 -5.52
CA TYR A 139 14.19 3.37 -6.49
C TYR A 139 15.51 3.87 -5.89
N LYS A 140 15.48 5.04 -5.24
CA LYS A 140 16.65 5.60 -4.57
C LYS A 140 17.21 4.67 -3.48
N LYS A 141 16.34 4.00 -2.72
CA LYS A 141 16.76 3.03 -1.71
C LYS A 141 17.41 1.79 -2.32
N VAL A 142 16.90 1.29 -3.43
CA VAL A 142 17.46 0.12 -4.13
C VAL A 142 18.84 0.43 -4.72
N LEU A 143 19.01 1.62 -5.30
CA LEU A 143 20.28 2.06 -5.84
C LEU A 143 21.28 2.51 -4.76
N GLY A 144 20.80 2.85 -3.57
CA GLY A 144 21.60 3.43 -2.51
C GLY A 144 21.92 4.91 -2.73
N GLU A 145 21.07 5.60 -3.50
CA GLU A 145 21.21 7.04 -3.71
C GLU A 145 20.83 7.84 -2.47
N LYS A 146 21.48 8.99 -2.29
CA LYS A 146 21.12 9.92 -1.22
C LYS A 146 19.78 10.62 -1.53
N ILE A 147 18.91 10.72 -0.54
CA ILE A 147 17.69 11.52 -0.64
C ILE A 147 17.98 12.90 -0.06
N VAL A 148 17.79 13.94 -0.90
CA VAL A 148 17.88 15.33 -0.45
C VAL A 148 16.47 15.83 -0.17
N GLU A 149 16.20 16.19 1.09
CA GLU A 149 14.95 16.85 1.49
C GLU A 149 15.18 18.36 1.41
N LYS A 150 14.37 19.04 0.57
CA LYS A 150 14.41 20.51 0.42
C LYS A 150 13.26 21.13 1.22
N LYS A 151 13.55 22.21 1.93
CA LYS A 151 12.56 23.07 2.57
C LYS A 151 12.68 24.48 2.03
N LEU A 152 11.54 25.04 1.64
CA LEU A 152 11.47 26.42 1.15
C LEU A 152 11.59 27.41 2.31
N VAL A 153 12.13 28.60 2.00
CA VAL A 153 12.20 29.74 2.93
C VAL A 153 10.78 30.14 3.32
N GLY A 154 10.41 29.99 4.60
CA GLY A 154 9.07 30.27 5.12
C GLY A 154 8.50 29.18 6.05
N ASP A 155 9.06 27.99 6.06
CA ASP A 155 8.69 26.94 7.00
C ASP A 155 9.22 27.25 8.42
N THR A 156 8.32 27.51 9.35
CA THR A 156 8.61 28.01 10.71
C THR A 156 9.35 27.05 11.64
N LYS A 157 9.72 25.84 11.18
CA LYS A 157 10.44 24.83 12.00
C LYS A 157 11.58 24.20 11.22
N ILE A 158 12.68 24.95 11.06
CA ILE A 158 13.92 24.41 10.50
C ILE A 158 14.74 23.78 11.63
N LYS A 159 14.93 22.47 11.58
CA LYS A 159 15.77 21.76 12.55
C LYS A 159 17.24 22.03 12.22
N SER A 160 18.11 21.99 13.22
CA SER A 160 19.58 22.20 13.12
C SER A 160 20.30 21.26 12.12
N SER A 161 19.63 20.25 11.62
CA SER A 161 20.17 19.26 10.66
C SER A 161 20.11 19.69 9.19
N TYR A 162 19.53 20.85 8.88
CA TYR A 162 19.46 21.38 7.52
C TYR A 162 20.66 22.31 7.24
N ARG A 163 21.24 22.21 6.05
CA ARG A 163 22.26 23.13 5.54
C ARG A 163 21.62 24.15 4.61
N LYS A 164 22.00 25.41 4.74
CA LYS A 164 21.55 26.48 3.85
C LYS A 164 22.31 26.38 2.53
N THR A 165 21.60 26.36 1.41
CA THR A 165 22.20 26.39 0.07
C THR A 165 22.61 27.80 -0.33
N ALA A 166 23.40 27.93 -1.37
CA ALA A 166 23.78 29.25 -1.95
C ALA A 166 22.55 30.01 -2.47
N GLU A 167 21.49 29.30 -2.83
CA GLU A 167 20.22 29.87 -3.33
C GLU A 167 19.26 30.29 -2.21
N GLY A 168 19.64 30.06 -0.95
CA GLY A 168 18.86 30.45 0.23
C GLY A 168 17.92 29.37 0.77
N ASP A 169 17.77 28.25 0.09
CA ASP A 169 16.96 27.13 0.53
C ASP A 169 17.68 26.30 1.60
N PHE A 170 16.91 25.49 2.33
CA PHE A 170 17.46 24.57 3.31
C PHE A 170 17.40 23.14 2.81
N GLU A 171 18.56 22.47 2.77
CA GLU A 171 18.69 21.09 2.33
C GLU A 171 19.23 20.20 3.44
N ARG A 172 18.70 18.99 3.50
CA ARG A 172 19.19 17.92 4.36
C ARG A 172 19.43 16.66 3.54
N GLU A 173 20.64 16.14 3.60
CA GLU A 173 20.92 14.79 3.09
C GLU A 173 20.38 13.76 4.11
N ILE A 174 19.46 12.92 3.67
CA ILE A 174 19.02 11.77 4.44
C ILE A 174 19.82 10.57 3.93
N VAL A 175 20.67 10.03 4.80
CA VAL A 175 21.29 8.72 4.56
C VAL A 175 20.17 7.70 4.56
N VAL A 176 19.95 7.06 3.44
CA VAL A 176 18.85 6.13 3.26
C VAL A 176 19.36 4.73 3.46
N ASP A 177 18.72 3.98 4.36
CA ASP A 177 18.96 2.54 4.48
C ASP A 177 18.72 1.88 3.12
N ARG A 178 19.77 1.35 2.54
CA ARG A 178 19.72 0.69 1.23
C ARG A 178 18.88 -0.58 1.35
N ILE A 179 17.97 -0.76 0.38
CA ILE A 179 17.23 -2.01 0.24
C ILE A 179 18.02 -2.91 -0.71
N ILE A 180 18.57 -4.00 -0.18
CA ILE A 180 19.33 -4.99 -0.95
C ILE A 180 18.40 -6.13 -1.37
N ASN A 181 17.51 -6.56 -0.47
CA ASN A 181 16.50 -7.57 -0.68
C ASN A 181 15.28 -7.32 0.21
N MET A 182 14.23 -8.08 -0.01
CA MET A 182 13.00 -8.08 0.78
C MET A 182 12.61 -9.52 1.16
N ASN A 183 13.56 -10.25 1.76
CA ASN A 183 13.34 -11.63 2.16
C ASN A 183 12.16 -11.77 3.14
N ASN A 184 11.36 -12.82 2.98
CA ASN A 184 10.21 -13.13 3.82
C ASN A 184 9.20 -11.98 3.97
N SER A 185 9.11 -11.13 2.96
CA SER A 185 8.27 -9.93 2.92
C SER A 185 7.15 -10.07 1.90
N ILE A 186 6.20 -9.15 1.96
CA ILE A 186 5.17 -8.96 0.95
C ILE A 186 5.40 -7.61 0.29
N LEU A 187 5.23 -7.54 -1.02
CA LEU A 187 5.36 -6.33 -1.81
C LEU A 187 4.07 -6.08 -2.59
N ILE A 188 3.37 -5.02 -2.25
CA ILE A 188 2.21 -4.53 -2.98
C ILE A 188 2.69 -3.39 -3.87
N VAL A 189 2.37 -3.42 -5.15
CA VAL A 189 2.65 -2.36 -6.11
C VAL A 189 1.32 -1.83 -6.63
N ASP A 190 0.96 -0.62 -6.21
CA ASP A 190 -0.28 0.03 -6.63
C ASP A 190 -0.05 0.79 -7.93
N GLU A 191 -1.02 0.72 -8.86
CA GLU A 191 -0.92 1.27 -10.22
C GLU A 191 0.34 0.79 -10.97
N ALA A 192 0.54 -0.52 -10.97
CA ALA A 192 1.75 -1.19 -11.51
C ALA A 192 2.08 -0.82 -12.96
N HIS A 193 1.09 -0.34 -13.74
CA HIS A 193 1.32 0.18 -15.09
C HIS A 193 2.32 1.36 -15.15
N ASN A 194 2.48 2.11 -14.06
CA ASN A 194 3.40 3.26 -14.04
C ASN A 194 4.88 2.87 -13.92
N ILE A 195 5.16 1.60 -13.67
CA ILE A 195 6.55 1.10 -13.53
C ILE A 195 7.00 0.24 -14.70
N SER A 196 6.13 -0.01 -15.68
CA SER A 196 6.48 -0.80 -16.85
C SER A 196 7.49 -0.08 -17.74
N GLY A 197 8.55 -0.79 -18.15
CA GLY A 197 9.53 -0.30 -19.12
C GLY A 197 10.38 0.90 -18.64
N ASN A 198 10.43 1.20 -17.36
CA ASN A 198 11.19 2.30 -16.82
C ASN A 198 12.14 1.90 -15.67
N GLU A 199 12.90 2.83 -15.16
CA GLU A 199 13.89 2.65 -14.10
C GLU A 199 13.31 2.08 -12.79
N TYR A 200 12.03 2.37 -12.48
CA TYR A 200 11.35 1.83 -11.31
C TYR A 200 11.07 0.34 -11.45
N GLY A 201 10.71 -0.09 -12.67
CA GLY A 201 10.52 -1.50 -13.00
C GLY A 201 11.82 -2.28 -12.90
N GLU A 202 12.93 -1.73 -13.39
CA GLU A 202 14.24 -2.37 -13.27
C GLU A 202 14.69 -2.51 -11.80
N ALA A 203 14.43 -1.50 -10.97
CA ALA A 203 14.68 -1.59 -9.53
C ALA A 203 13.82 -2.67 -8.87
N LEU A 204 12.56 -2.79 -9.30
CA LEU A 204 11.65 -3.84 -8.83
C LEU A 204 12.15 -5.22 -9.21
N LYS A 205 12.50 -5.45 -10.48
CA LYS A 205 13.08 -6.71 -10.99
C LYS A 205 14.32 -7.10 -10.19
N LYS A 206 15.22 -6.15 -9.92
CA LYS A 206 16.40 -6.38 -9.11
C LYS A 206 16.06 -6.90 -7.71
N ILE A 207 15.08 -6.29 -7.04
CA ILE A 207 14.65 -6.72 -5.70
C ILE A 207 13.98 -8.09 -5.74
N ILE A 208 13.12 -8.36 -6.72
CA ILE A 208 12.47 -9.68 -6.85
C ILE A 208 13.51 -10.77 -7.03
N LYS A 209 14.50 -10.56 -7.91
CA LYS A 209 15.59 -11.53 -8.17
C LYS A 209 16.52 -11.74 -6.97
N SER A 210 16.71 -10.73 -6.13
CA SER A 210 17.60 -10.79 -4.95
C SER A 210 16.89 -11.23 -3.67
N SER A 211 15.58 -11.50 -3.72
CA SER A 211 14.78 -11.76 -2.53
C SER A 211 14.30 -13.21 -2.47
N GLU A 212 14.46 -13.82 -1.31
CA GLU A 212 13.93 -15.14 -1.01
C GLU A 212 12.57 -15.04 -0.31
N ASN A 213 11.64 -15.92 -0.69
CA ASN A 213 10.31 -15.99 -0.09
C ASN A 213 9.57 -14.62 -0.08
N LEU A 214 9.74 -13.82 -1.14
CA LEU A 214 9.01 -12.61 -1.39
C LEU A 214 7.67 -12.95 -2.07
N ARG A 215 6.58 -12.33 -1.62
CA ARG A 215 5.28 -12.38 -2.30
C ARG A 215 5.00 -11.04 -2.94
N VAL A 216 4.57 -11.03 -4.20
CA VAL A 216 4.34 -9.81 -4.98
C VAL A 216 2.88 -9.70 -5.39
N ILE A 217 2.26 -8.57 -5.10
CA ILE A 217 0.88 -8.26 -5.45
C ILE A 217 0.89 -7.01 -6.32
N LEU A 218 0.52 -7.14 -7.58
CA LEU A 218 0.48 -6.03 -8.54
C LEU A 218 -0.96 -5.60 -8.76
N LEU A 219 -1.23 -4.31 -8.59
CA LEU A 219 -2.55 -3.72 -8.79
C LEU A 219 -2.53 -2.83 -10.02
N THR A 220 -3.45 -3.05 -10.94
CA THR A 220 -3.62 -2.19 -12.12
C THR A 220 -5.08 -2.09 -12.55
N ALA A 221 -5.48 -0.91 -13.02
CA ALA A 221 -6.82 -0.69 -13.58
C ALA A 221 -6.84 -0.91 -15.10
N THR A 222 -5.70 -0.76 -15.76
CA THR A 222 -5.60 -0.85 -17.22
C THR A 222 -4.93 -2.15 -17.61
N PRO A 223 -5.54 -2.98 -18.49
CA PRO A 223 -4.87 -4.10 -19.08
C PRO A 223 -3.74 -3.56 -19.97
N MET A 224 -2.51 -3.88 -19.64
CA MET A 224 -1.36 -3.40 -20.40
C MET A 224 -0.84 -4.48 -21.32
N ILE A 225 -0.63 -4.10 -22.57
CA ILE A 225 -0.16 -5.02 -23.61
C ILE A 225 1.29 -5.43 -23.34
N ASN A 226 2.11 -4.53 -22.79
CA ASN A 226 3.53 -4.79 -22.54
C ASN A 226 3.84 -5.30 -21.12
N LEU A 227 2.94 -5.08 -20.15
CA LEU A 227 3.19 -5.49 -18.77
C LEU A 227 3.01 -7.01 -18.57
N ALA A 228 2.19 -7.65 -19.37
CA ALA A 228 1.94 -9.09 -19.26
C ALA A 228 3.23 -9.89 -19.48
N ASP A 229 3.99 -9.58 -20.52
CA ASP A 229 5.23 -10.28 -20.84
C ASP A 229 6.34 -9.98 -19.82
N GLU A 230 6.49 -8.71 -19.42
CA GLU A 230 7.49 -8.32 -18.43
C GLU A 230 7.18 -8.84 -17.02
N ILE A 231 5.92 -9.01 -16.66
CA ILE A 231 5.52 -9.50 -15.33
C ILE A 231 5.54 -11.02 -15.25
N VAL A 232 5.23 -11.73 -16.32
CA VAL A 232 5.41 -13.19 -16.39
C VAL A 232 6.86 -13.55 -16.09
N ASP A 233 7.82 -12.83 -16.66
CA ASP A 233 9.26 -12.99 -16.38
C ASP A 233 9.65 -12.65 -14.93
N LEU A 234 8.84 -11.84 -14.22
CA LEU A 234 9.07 -11.48 -12.83
C LEU A 234 8.46 -12.47 -11.82
N LEU A 235 7.44 -13.24 -12.25
CA LEU A 235 6.73 -14.18 -11.39
C LEU A 235 7.19 -15.63 -11.55
N ASN A 236 7.91 -15.95 -12.64
CA ASN A 236 8.57 -17.22 -12.91
C ASN A 236 10.02 -17.21 -12.42
#